data_2ca7c2ad2d0e3de6c6d9898ff5129783
#
_entry.id   2ca7c2ad2d0e3de6c6d9898ff5129783
#
_cell.length_a   1.000
_cell.length_b   1.000
_cell.length_c   1.000
_cell.angle_alpha   90.00
_cell.angle_beta   90.00
_cell.angle_gamma   90.00
#
_symmetry.space_group_name_H-M   'P 1'
#
loop_
_entity.id
_entity.type
_entity.pdbx_description
1 polymer ?
#
loop_
_entity_poly.entity_id
_entity_poly.type
_entity_poly.pdbx_seq_one_letter_code
_entity_poly.pdbx_strand_id
1 'polypeptide(L)'
;FTLYPDDFHGIVPKMLVKEGEKIALGQPVFFSKANPEMQFVSPISGTLSKIVRGAKRRILEIQLKSDGKDKAVKHKIPALDKLSDVDVKSHLLASGCWPFIKQRPYDVIANPDSTPKGIFISGFNTAPLAADVAFLLEQQQEDFQNGINVLVTLAPKVHLSISADDTSFLSSVSGVEILRVKGIHPAGNVGVQIHHIDPVNAGETAWVVNPEDVASIGRLFTTGVFDPQRTVAVAGPVVTKPSYYKTRIGAAIAPLLDD
;
A
#
# COMPACT_ATOMS: atom_id res chain seq x y z
N PHE A 1 11.38 6.18 13.33
CA PHE A 1 10.21 5.81 12.53
C PHE A 1 8.95 6.12 13.33
N THR A 2 7.91 6.58 12.66
CA THR A 2 6.65 6.92 13.32
C THR A 2 5.48 6.37 12.50
N LEU A 3 4.54 5.73 13.19
CA LEU A 3 3.24 5.38 12.62
C LEU A 3 2.19 6.35 13.16
N TYR A 4 1.40 6.92 12.26
CA TYR A 4 0.29 7.80 12.58
C TYR A 4 -1.02 7.06 12.32
N PRO A 5 -1.77 6.65 13.37
CA PRO A 5 -3.06 6.00 13.15
C PRO A 5 -4.06 6.85 12.37
N ASP A 6 -3.90 8.17 12.42
CA ASP A 6 -4.74 9.14 11.70
C ASP A 6 -4.54 9.13 10.17
N ASP A 7 -3.41 8.58 9.67
CA ASP A 7 -3.20 8.35 8.24
C ASP A 7 -4.16 7.28 7.68
N PHE A 8 -4.77 6.49 8.56
CA PHE A 8 -5.74 5.47 8.23
C PHE A 8 -7.15 5.96 8.58
N HIS A 9 -7.77 6.66 7.64
CA HIS A 9 -9.07 7.29 7.85
C HIS A 9 -10.13 6.29 8.36
N GLY A 10 -10.84 6.67 9.43
CA GLY A 10 -11.89 5.85 10.05
C GLY A 10 -11.39 4.73 10.98
N ILE A 11 -10.09 4.56 11.15
CA ILE A 11 -9.53 3.54 12.04
C ILE A 11 -9.46 4.03 13.49
N VAL A 12 -10.00 3.23 14.40
CA VAL A 12 -9.81 3.41 15.84
C VAL A 12 -8.77 2.37 16.30
N PRO A 13 -7.52 2.78 16.58
CA PRO A 13 -6.44 1.86 16.87
C PRO A 13 -6.57 1.25 18.27
N LYS A 14 -6.29 -0.05 18.39
CA LYS A 14 -6.11 -0.75 19.66
C LYS A 14 -4.72 -1.38 19.70
N MET A 15 -3.90 -0.94 20.65
CA MET A 15 -2.51 -1.37 20.77
C MET A 15 -2.38 -2.84 21.14
N LEU A 16 -1.40 -3.50 20.53
CA LEU A 16 -0.99 -4.87 20.83
C LEU A 16 0.34 -4.92 21.60
N VAL A 17 1.13 -3.85 21.52
CA VAL A 17 2.46 -3.74 22.15
C VAL A 17 2.52 -2.52 23.05
N LYS A 18 3.45 -2.52 24.01
CA LYS A 18 3.65 -1.44 24.99
C LYS A 18 4.97 -0.71 24.75
N GLU A 19 5.10 0.48 25.35
CA GLU A 19 6.37 1.22 25.37
C GLU A 19 7.47 0.36 25.99
N GLY A 20 8.66 0.38 25.40
CA GLY A 20 9.82 -0.40 25.79
C GLY A 20 9.87 -1.82 25.23
N GLU A 21 8.79 -2.35 24.64
CA GLU A 21 8.81 -3.70 24.07
C GLU A 21 9.61 -3.75 22.77
N LYS A 22 10.32 -4.86 22.59
CA LYS A 22 11.00 -5.19 21.32
C LYS A 22 9.99 -5.64 20.30
N ILE A 23 10.17 -5.20 19.06
CA ILE A 23 9.33 -5.51 17.93
C ILE A 23 10.17 -6.03 16.77
N ALA A 24 9.58 -6.88 15.94
CA ALA A 24 10.16 -7.32 14.68
C ALA A 24 9.51 -6.57 13.50
N LEU A 25 10.19 -6.49 12.38
CA LEU A 25 9.63 -6.06 11.10
C LEU A 25 8.41 -6.95 10.75
N GLY A 26 7.28 -6.34 10.38
CA GLY A 26 6.05 -7.07 10.10
C GLY A 26 5.29 -7.56 11.34
N GLN A 27 5.77 -7.29 12.55
CA GLN A 27 5.03 -7.62 13.77
C GLN A 27 3.84 -6.67 13.97
N PRO A 28 2.62 -7.19 14.27
CA PRO A 28 1.47 -6.35 14.59
C PRO A 28 1.74 -5.41 15.77
N VAL A 29 1.49 -4.12 15.57
CA VAL A 29 1.65 -3.05 16.57
C VAL A 29 0.31 -2.63 17.13
N PHE A 30 -0.69 -2.49 16.27
CA PHE A 30 -2.08 -2.21 16.64
C PHE A 30 -3.04 -2.83 15.60
N PHE A 31 -4.31 -2.87 15.94
CA PHE A 31 -5.38 -3.33 15.05
C PHE A 31 -6.56 -2.36 15.03
N SER A 32 -7.42 -2.50 14.04
CA SER A 32 -8.68 -1.76 13.97
C SER A 32 -9.69 -2.29 15.00
N LYS A 33 -10.23 -1.41 15.86
CA LYS A 33 -11.25 -1.82 16.82
C LYS A 33 -12.52 -2.37 16.15
N ALA A 34 -12.86 -1.87 14.96
CA ALA A 34 -14.03 -2.30 14.19
C ALA A 34 -13.81 -3.67 13.52
N ASN A 35 -12.54 -3.97 13.13
CA ASN A 35 -12.15 -5.25 12.53
C ASN A 35 -10.83 -5.71 13.16
N PRO A 36 -10.87 -6.56 14.19
CA PRO A 36 -9.67 -7.00 14.92
C PRO A 36 -8.68 -7.82 14.09
N GLU A 37 -9.09 -8.40 12.98
CA GLU A 37 -8.19 -9.14 12.08
C GLU A 37 -7.32 -8.20 11.24
N MET A 38 -7.76 -6.94 11.05
CA MET A 38 -7.02 -5.92 10.32
C MET A 38 -5.86 -5.40 11.16
N GLN A 39 -4.67 -5.95 10.92
CA GLN A 39 -3.46 -5.64 11.65
C GLN A 39 -2.68 -4.50 10.97
N PHE A 40 -2.03 -3.68 11.79
CA PHE A 40 -1.08 -2.65 11.37
C PHE A 40 0.26 -2.99 11.97
N VAL A 41 1.25 -3.19 11.10
CA VAL A 41 2.51 -3.82 11.47
C VAL A 41 3.69 -2.84 11.52
N SER A 42 4.75 -3.23 12.22
CA SER A 42 5.97 -2.44 12.28
C SER A 42 6.73 -2.46 10.96
N PRO A 43 7.19 -1.30 10.45
CA PRO A 43 8.04 -1.22 9.26
C PRO A 43 9.52 -1.51 9.56
N ILE A 44 9.88 -1.77 10.81
CA ILE A 44 11.26 -2.02 11.25
C ILE A 44 11.32 -3.08 12.35
N SER A 45 12.50 -3.66 12.56
CA SER A 45 12.83 -4.30 13.84
C SER A 45 13.45 -3.29 14.81
N GLY A 46 13.17 -3.45 16.09
CA GLY A 46 13.69 -2.54 17.10
C GLY A 46 12.88 -2.50 18.38
N THR A 47 12.54 -1.30 18.84
CA THR A 47 11.78 -1.08 20.08
C THR A 47 10.70 -0.04 19.87
N LEU A 48 9.50 -0.28 20.40
CA LEU A 48 8.48 0.74 20.51
C LEU A 48 8.92 1.75 21.62
N SER A 49 9.37 2.93 21.20
CA SER A 49 9.98 3.90 22.13
C SER A 49 8.93 4.74 22.85
N LYS A 50 7.85 5.14 22.17
CA LYS A 50 6.83 6.02 22.76
C LYS A 50 5.49 5.90 22.06
N ILE A 51 4.41 6.07 22.83
CA ILE A 51 3.04 6.25 22.32
C ILE A 51 2.59 7.65 22.71
N VAL A 52 2.57 8.57 21.74
CA VAL A 52 2.09 9.94 21.98
C VAL A 52 0.57 9.94 21.98
N ARG A 53 -0.02 10.49 23.02
CA ARG A 53 -1.48 10.55 23.19
C ARG A 53 -1.95 11.99 23.27
N GLY A 54 -3.05 12.27 22.60
CA GLY A 54 -3.75 13.54 22.66
C GLY A 54 -4.95 13.51 23.61
N ALA A 55 -5.87 14.43 23.39
CA ALA A 55 -7.11 14.55 24.16
C ALA A 55 -7.90 13.22 24.13
N LYS A 56 -8.59 12.91 25.22
CA LYS A 56 -9.39 11.67 25.38
C LYS A 56 -8.58 10.38 25.13
N ARG A 57 -7.27 10.42 25.36
CA ARG A 57 -6.32 9.31 25.17
C ARG A 57 -6.19 8.83 23.71
N ARG A 58 -6.58 9.65 22.72
CA ARG A 58 -6.38 9.34 21.30
C ARG A 58 -4.90 9.11 21.04
N ILE A 59 -4.56 8.07 20.31
CA ILE A 59 -3.18 7.80 19.91
C ILE A 59 -2.89 8.68 18.70
N LEU A 60 -1.90 9.57 18.85
CA LEU A 60 -1.45 10.47 17.78
C LEU A 60 -0.27 9.87 17.02
N GLU A 61 0.73 9.34 17.76
CA GLU A 61 1.95 8.81 17.19
C GLU A 61 2.38 7.54 17.91
N ILE A 62 2.94 6.63 17.15
CA ILE A 62 3.61 5.42 17.65
C ILE A 62 5.05 5.48 17.15
N GLN A 63 5.98 5.86 18.04
CA GLN A 63 7.37 6.10 17.73
C GLN A 63 8.17 4.79 17.90
N LEU A 64 8.93 4.42 16.87
CA LEU A 64 9.71 3.19 16.79
C LEU A 64 11.17 3.54 16.59
N LYS A 65 12.07 2.89 17.36
CA LYS A 65 13.51 3.01 17.23
C LYS A 65 14.09 1.74 16.63
N SER A 66 14.72 1.85 15.47
CA SER A 66 15.34 0.71 14.78
C SER A 66 16.53 0.17 15.54
N ASP A 67 16.76 -1.13 15.48
CA ASP A 67 17.97 -1.82 15.95
C ASP A 67 18.94 -2.15 14.79
N GLY A 68 18.59 -1.82 13.57
CA GLY A 68 19.39 -2.03 12.36
C GLY A 68 19.54 -3.51 11.94
N LYS A 69 18.78 -4.45 12.54
CA LYS A 69 18.95 -5.91 12.30
C LYS A 69 17.97 -6.49 11.30
N ASP A 70 16.87 -5.77 11.01
CA ASP A 70 15.80 -6.21 10.11
C ASP A 70 15.25 -7.62 10.40
N LYS A 71 15.18 -8.00 11.70
CA LYS A 71 14.55 -9.26 12.09
C LYS A 71 13.07 -9.20 11.76
N ALA A 72 12.63 -10.04 10.81
CA ALA A 72 11.26 -10.01 10.30
C ALA A 72 10.39 -11.15 10.83
N VAL A 73 9.11 -10.91 10.94
CA VAL A 73 8.09 -11.95 11.05
C VAL A 73 7.94 -12.62 9.69
N LYS A 74 7.94 -13.95 9.67
CA LYS A 74 7.73 -14.72 8.44
C LYS A 74 6.40 -15.44 8.49
N HIS A 75 5.53 -15.10 7.58
CA HIS A 75 4.26 -15.78 7.36
C HIS A 75 4.46 -17.02 6.49
N LYS A 76 3.81 -18.12 6.88
CA LYS A 76 3.77 -19.33 6.04
C LYS A 76 2.59 -19.21 5.09
N ILE A 77 2.84 -18.73 3.88
CA ILE A 77 1.83 -18.57 2.86
C ILE A 77 1.98 -19.72 1.86
N PRO A 78 0.95 -20.53 1.62
CA PRO A 78 0.95 -21.54 0.56
C PRO A 78 1.09 -20.89 -0.83
N ALA A 79 1.40 -21.71 -1.84
CA ALA A 79 1.40 -21.25 -3.22
C ALA A 79 0.00 -20.70 -3.61
N LEU A 80 -0.02 -19.64 -4.38
CA LEU A 80 -1.25 -18.87 -4.64
C LEU A 80 -2.37 -19.69 -5.31
N ASP A 81 -1.99 -20.63 -6.16
CA ASP A 81 -2.90 -21.57 -6.83
C ASP A 81 -3.67 -22.50 -5.88
N LYS A 82 -3.24 -22.58 -4.62
CA LYS A 82 -3.84 -23.38 -3.54
C LYS A 82 -4.67 -22.56 -2.55
N LEU A 83 -4.78 -21.26 -2.76
CA LEU A 83 -5.48 -20.35 -1.85
C LEU A 83 -6.86 -19.97 -2.41
N SER A 84 -7.85 -19.96 -1.52
CA SER A 84 -9.12 -19.31 -1.78
C SER A 84 -9.01 -17.80 -1.60
N ASP A 85 -10.03 -17.05 -2.06
CA ASP A 85 -10.15 -15.62 -1.79
C ASP A 85 -10.18 -15.30 -0.28
N VAL A 86 -10.80 -16.17 0.51
CA VAL A 86 -10.84 -16.07 1.99
C VAL A 86 -9.44 -16.21 2.58
N ASP A 87 -8.65 -17.18 2.12
CA ASP A 87 -7.27 -17.38 2.57
C ASP A 87 -6.41 -16.17 2.21
N VAL A 88 -6.54 -15.65 0.97
CA VAL A 88 -5.82 -14.46 0.52
C VAL A 88 -6.16 -13.25 1.39
N LYS A 89 -7.45 -12.99 1.66
CA LYS A 89 -7.89 -11.92 2.57
C LYS A 89 -7.29 -12.09 3.96
N SER A 90 -7.33 -13.29 4.52
CA SER A 90 -6.78 -13.59 5.85
C SER A 90 -5.27 -13.29 5.92
N HIS A 91 -4.50 -13.71 4.91
CA HIS A 91 -3.07 -13.43 4.85
C HIS A 91 -2.77 -11.93 4.74
N LEU A 92 -3.53 -11.19 3.91
CA LEU A 92 -3.36 -9.73 3.76
C LEU A 92 -3.71 -8.98 5.06
N LEU A 93 -4.78 -9.38 5.76
CA LEU A 93 -5.20 -8.80 7.04
C LEU A 93 -4.15 -9.01 8.13
N ALA A 94 -3.66 -10.23 8.27
CA ALA A 94 -2.70 -10.62 9.31
C ALA A 94 -1.29 -10.04 9.07
N SER A 95 -0.90 -9.81 7.82
CA SER A 95 0.44 -9.31 7.45
C SER A 95 0.58 -7.80 7.44
N GLY A 96 -0.53 -7.04 7.59
CA GLY A 96 -0.52 -5.58 7.48
C GLY A 96 -0.54 -5.05 6.05
N CYS A 97 -0.78 -5.89 5.04
CA CYS A 97 -0.92 -5.45 3.65
C CYS A 97 -2.35 -5.06 3.27
N TRP A 98 -3.37 -5.49 4.02
CA TRP A 98 -4.75 -5.11 3.74
C TRP A 98 -4.99 -3.59 3.68
N PRO A 99 -4.39 -2.74 4.54
CA PRO A 99 -4.53 -1.29 4.48
C PRO A 99 -4.06 -0.63 3.17
N PHE A 100 -3.35 -1.33 2.32
CA PHE A 100 -2.96 -0.87 0.98
C PHE A 100 -4.14 -0.84 0.00
N ILE A 101 -5.21 -1.57 0.31
CA ILE A 101 -6.43 -1.63 -0.51
C ILE A 101 -7.39 -0.56 -0.02
N LYS A 102 -7.67 0.43 -0.85
CA LYS A 102 -8.62 1.51 -0.56
C LYS A 102 -9.95 1.27 -1.26
N GLN A 103 -11.04 1.69 -0.64
CA GLN A 103 -12.40 1.55 -1.14
C GLN A 103 -12.99 2.90 -1.54
N ARG A 104 -13.48 2.97 -2.77
CA ARG A 104 -14.24 4.11 -3.27
C ARG A 104 -15.75 3.88 -3.05
N PRO A 105 -16.54 4.95 -2.87
CA PRO A 105 -16.23 6.35 -3.14
C PRO A 105 -15.50 7.11 -2.02
N TYR A 106 -15.42 6.61 -0.80
CA TYR A 106 -15.00 7.39 0.38
C TYR A 106 -13.49 7.36 0.66
N ASP A 107 -12.70 6.64 -0.13
CA ASP A 107 -11.23 6.49 0.03
C ASP A 107 -10.80 5.99 1.42
N VAL A 108 -11.57 5.12 1.99
CA VAL A 108 -11.29 4.41 3.24
C VAL A 108 -10.59 3.08 2.96
N ILE A 109 -10.01 2.45 3.97
CA ILE A 109 -9.52 1.06 3.83
C ILE A 109 -10.69 0.16 3.43
N ALA A 110 -10.46 -0.73 2.48
CA ALA A 110 -11.49 -1.63 1.97
C ALA A 110 -12.09 -2.49 3.09
N ASN A 111 -13.42 -2.62 3.09
CA ASN A 111 -14.08 -3.56 3.98
C ASN A 111 -13.85 -4.99 3.47
N PRO A 112 -13.18 -5.86 4.25
CA PRO A 112 -12.88 -7.23 3.81
C PRO A 112 -14.13 -8.09 3.58
N ASP A 113 -15.26 -7.74 4.19
CA ASP A 113 -16.54 -8.43 4.03
C ASP A 113 -17.30 -8.00 2.76
N SER A 114 -16.83 -6.97 2.06
CA SER A 114 -17.44 -6.51 0.81
C SER A 114 -16.75 -7.10 -0.41
N THR A 115 -17.51 -7.15 -1.53
CA THR A 115 -16.97 -7.50 -2.83
C THR A 115 -17.03 -6.25 -3.72
N PRO A 116 -15.91 -5.77 -4.25
CA PRO A 116 -15.91 -4.61 -5.14
C PRO A 116 -16.40 -5.01 -6.52
N LYS A 117 -16.91 -4.04 -7.29
CA LYS A 117 -17.20 -4.26 -8.72
C LYS A 117 -15.92 -4.48 -9.55
N GLY A 118 -14.78 -3.95 -9.08
CA GLY A 118 -13.47 -4.15 -9.67
C GLY A 118 -12.38 -3.53 -8.82
N ILE A 119 -11.13 -3.91 -9.10
CA ILE A 119 -9.93 -3.28 -8.55
C ILE A 119 -9.31 -2.42 -9.66
N PHE A 120 -8.92 -1.19 -9.31
CA PHE A 120 -8.35 -0.22 -10.23
C PHE A 120 -6.94 0.18 -9.79
N ILE A 121 -6.01 0.11 -10.74
CA ILE A 121 -4.60 0.45 -10.54
C ILE A 121 -4.24 1.49 -11.60
N SER A 122 -3.72 2.65 -11.18
CA SER A 122 -3.19 3.65 -12.12
C SER A 122 -1.69 3.47 -12.27
N GLY A 123 -1.25 2.97 -13.42
CA GLY A 123 0.14 2.76 -13.77
C GLY A 123 0.87 4.02 -14.26
N PHE A 124 0.23 5.20 -14.19
CA PHE A 124 0.85 6.47 -14.54
C PHE A 124 0.25 7.62 -13.73
N ASN A 125 0.95 8.74 -13.71
CA ASN A 125 0.48 9.95 -13.05
C ASN A 125 0.63 11.16 -13.99
N THR A 126 -0.32 12.08 -13.94
CA THR A 126 -0.32 13.31 -14.75
C THR A 126 -0.17 14.57 -13.91
N ALA A 127 -0.03 14.46 -12.60
CA ALA A 127 0.23 15.61 -11.75
C ALA A 127 1.64 16.18 -12.00
N PRO A 128 1.83 17.50 -11.94
CA PRO A 128 3.15 18.09 -12.04
C PRO A 128 4.12 17.50 -11.02
N LEU A 129 5.35 17.22 -11.43
CA LEU A 129 6.42 16.64 -10.58
C LEU A 129 6.08 15.27 -9.95
N ALA A 130 5.07 14.59 -10.45
CA ALA A 130 4.75 13.25 -9.99
C ALA A 130 5.87 12.26 -10.33
N ALA A 131 6.02 11.24 -9.48
CA ALA A 131 6.95 10.15 -9.74
C ALA A 131 6.55 9.35 -10.98
N ASP A 132 7.55 8.88 -11.74
CA ASP A 132 7.36 7.96 -12.86
C ASP A 132 7.11 6.55 -12.30
N VAL A 133 5.90 6.03 -12.49
CA VAL A 133 5.48 4.73 -11.96
C VAL A 133 6.28 3.58 -12.56
N ALA A 134 6.59 3.62 -13.86
CA ALA A 134 7.37 2.58 -14.51
C ALA A 134 8.79 2.52 -13.95
N PHE A 135 9.40 3.69 -13.70
CA PHE A 135 10.71 3.79 -13.05
C PHE A 135 10.68 3.26 -11.61
N LEU A 136 9.65 3.59 -10.81
CA LEU A 136 9.51 3.09 -9.44
C LEU A 136 9.49 1.57 -9.39
N LEU A 137 8.87 0.93 -10.37
CA LEU A 137 8.65 -0.50 -10.44
C LEU A 137 9.69 -1.26 -11.28
N GLU A 138 10.66 -0.59 -11.89
CA GLU A 138 11.62 -1.19 -12.82
C GLU A 138 12.32 -2.44 -12.26
N GLN A 139 12.68 -2.40 -10.98
CA GLN A 139 13.32 -3.52 -10.27
C GLN A 139 12.33 -4.45 -9.56
N GLN A 140 11.02 -4.23 -9.71
CA GLN A 140 9.95 -4.94 -8.98
C GLN A 140 8.90 -5.53 -9.92
N GLN A 141 9.25 -5.75 -11.19
CA GLN A 141 8.29 -6.20 -12.22
C GLN A 141 7.67 -7.57 -11.88
N GLU A 142 8.49 -8.51 -11.41
CA GLU A 142 8.02 -9.84 -10.98
C GLU A 142 7.12 -9.73 -9.74
N ASP A 143 7.51 -8.93 -8.74
CA ASP A 143 6.69 -8.69 -7.57
C ASP A 143 5.36 -8.04 -7.94
N PHE A 144 5.37 -7.09 -8.88
CA PHE A 144 4.15 -6.45 -9.38
C PHE A 144 3.22 -7.46 -10.05
N GLN A 145 3.74 -8.33 -10.94
CA GLN A 145 2.95 -9.37 -11.58
C GLN A 145 2.39 -10.36 -10.55
N ASN A 146 3.17 -10.74 -9.54
CA ASN A 146 2.71 -11.61 -8.45
C ASN A 146 1.61 -10.93 -7.62
N GLY A 147 1.72 -9.61 -7.39
CA GLY A 147 0.67 -8.83 -6.74
C GLY A 147 -0.62 -8.80 -7.55
N ILE A 148 -0.54 -8.64 -8.86
CA ILE A 148 -1.70 -8.77 -9.76
C ILE A 148 -2.35 -10.14 -9.61
N ASN A 149 -1.55 -11.22 -9.61
CA ASN A 149 -2.06 -12.58 -9.46
C ASN A 149 -2.81 -12.79 -8.14
N VAL A 150 -2.41 -12.08 -7.08
CA VAL A 150 -3.14 -12.03 -5.79
C VAL A 150 -4.44 -11.25 -5.94
N LEU A 151 -4.39 -10.05 -6.51
CA LEU A 151 -5.56 -9.16 -6.59
C LEU A 151 -6.68 -9.71 -7.46
N VAL A 152 -6.37 -10.48 -8.51
CA VAL A 152 -7.39 -11.12 -9.38
C VAL A 152 -8.22 -12.18 -8.65
N THR A 153 -7.77 -12.68 -7.50
CA THR A 153 -8.58 -13.58 -6.66
C THR A 153 -9.64 -12.84 -5.83
N LEU A 154 -9.48 -11.52 -5.64
CA LEU A 154 -10.29 -10.71 -4.73
C LEU A 154 -11.45 -9.96 -5.40
N ALA A 155 -11.42 -9.85 -6.72
CA ALA A 155 -12.43 -9.09 -7.48
C ALA A 155 -12.70 -9.72 -8.84
N PRO A 156 -13.91 -9.53 -9.40
CA PRO A 156 -14.27 -10.09 -10.72
C PRO A 156 -13.44 -9.50 -11.87
N LYS A 157 -12.90 -8.28 -11.67
CA LYS A 157 -12.07 -7.58 -12.66
C LYS A 157 -10.97 -6.80 -11.98
N VAL A 158 -9.80 -6.77 -12.63
CA VAL A 158 -8.69 -5.89 -12.26
C VAL A 158 -8.32 -5.04 -13.47
N HIS A 159 -8.39 -3.72 -13.32
CA HIS A 159 -8.07 -2.75 -14.36
C HIS A 159 -6.71 -2.12 -14.09
N LEU A 160 -5.84 -2.14 -15.07
CA LEU A 160 -4.57 -1.41 -15.07
C LEU A 160 -4.63 -0.31 -16.12
N SER A 161 -4.73 0.95 -15.68
CA SER A 161 -4.64 2.10 -16.58
C SER A 161 -3.20 2.50 -16.79
N ILE A 162 -2.77 2.63 -18.04
CA ILE A 162 -1.44 3.10 -18.43
C ILE A 162 -1.57 4.28 -19.38
N SER A 163 -0.50 5.07 -19.55
CA SER A 163 -0.47 6.11 -20.58
C SER A 163 -0.69 5.50 -21.96
N ALA A 164 -1.35 6.23 -22.86
CA ALA A 164 -1.56 5.77 -24.23
C ALA A 164 -0.23 5.47 -24.95
N ASP A 165 0.81 6.23 -24.61
CA ASP A 165 2.15 6.12 -25.20
C ASP A 165 3.10 5.24 -24.37
N ASP A 166 2.58 4.50 -23.36
CA ASP A 166 3.39 3.63 -22.50
C ASP A 166 3.98 2.46 -23.29
N THR A 167 5.29 2.28 -23.15
CA THR A 167 6.07 1.17 -23.75
C THR A 167 6.81 0.36 -22.68
N SER A 168 6.54 0.63 -21.41
CA SER A 168 7.16 -0.07 -20.28
C SER A 168 6.59 -1.49 -20.11
N PHE A 169 7.14 -2.24 -19.15
CA PHE A 169 6.65 -3.57 -18.81
C PHE A 169 5.16 -3.58 -18.39
N LEU A 170 4.62 -2.45 -17.94
CA LEU A 170 3.19 -2.32 -17.56
C LEU A 170 2.26 -2.66 -18.73
N SER A 171 2.69 -2.43 -19.96
CA SER A 171 1.95 -2.77 -21.18
C SER A 171 1.85 -4.27 -21.47
N SER A 172 2.61 -5.11 -20.76
CA SER A 172 2.67 -6.57 -20.94
C SER A 172 2.21 -7.36 -19.71
N VAL A 173 1.70 -6.68 -18.67
CA VAL A 173 1.17 -7.30 -17.45
C VAL A 173 -0.01 -8.20 -17.81
N SER A 174 -0.01 -9.43 -17.30
CA SER A 174 -1.07 -10.42 -17.55
C SER A 174 -2.11 -10.46 -16.42
N GLY A 175 -3.30 -10.98 -16.71
CA GLY A 175 -4.39 -11.15 -15.74
C GLY A 175 -5.19 -9.88 -15.44
N VAL A 176 -4.97 -8.80 -16.18
CA VAL A 176 -5.67 -7.51 -16.01
C VAL A 176 -6.27 -7.02 -17.32
N GLU A 177 -7.29 -6.17 -17.22
CA GLU A 177 -7.74 -5.35 -18.35
C GLU A 177 -6.85 -4.11 -18.44
N ILE A 178 -5.96 -4.08 -19.44
CA ILE A 178 -5.09 -2.92 -19.70
C ILE A 178 -5.87 -1.86 -20.46
N LEU A 179 -5.88 -0.65 -19.89
CA LEU A 179 -6.59 0.50 -20.45
C LEU A 179 -5.57 1.61 -20.78
N ARG A 180 -5.50 1.98 -22.05
CA ARG A 180 -4.63 3.06 -22.51
C ARG A 180 -5.37 4.39 -22.43
N VAL A 181 -4.88 5.28 -21.57
CA VAL A 181 -5.50 6.57 -21.26
C VAL A 181 -4.66 7.69 -21.84
N LYS A 182 -5.31 8.61 -22.56
CA LYS A 182 -4.69 9.83 -23.09
C LYS A 182 -5.40 11.06 -22.50
N GLY A 183 -4.64 12.00 -21.99
CA GLY A 183 -5.18 13.24 -21.46
C GLY A 183 -4.18 14.00 -20.60
N ILE A 184 -4.49 15.28 -20.39
CA ILE A 184 -3.79 16.11 -19.41
C ILE A 184 -4.27 15.78 -18.00
N HIS A 185 -3.61 16.33 -16.98
CA HIS A 185 -4.12 16.24 -15.61
C HIS A 185 -5.60 16.72 -15.55
N PRO A 186 -6.51 15.92 -14.92
CA PRO A 186 -6.28 14.81 -13.99
C PRO A 186 -6.45 13.38 -14.59
N ALA A 187 -6.15 13.15 -15.85
CA ALA A 187 -6.33 11.83 -16.49
C ALA A 187 -5.60 10.67 -15.74
N GLY A 188 -4.49 10.97 -15.06
CA GLY A 188 -3.77 10.02 -14.21
C GLY A 188 -4.42 9.73 -12.85
N ASN A 189 -5.49 10.46 -12.47
CA ASN A 189 -6.17 10.20 -11.21
C ASN A 189 -7.08 8.99 -11.34
N VAL A 190 -6.88 8.00 -10.48
CA VAL A 190 -7.64 6.73 -10.52
C VAL A 190 -9.15 6.96 -10.40
N GLY A 191 -9.61 7.96 -9.65
CA GLY A 191 -11.03 8.29 -9.56
C GLY A 191 -11.63 8.76 -10.89
N VAL A 192 -10.86 9.50 -11.72
CA VAL A 192 -11.27 9.88 -13.07
C VAL A 192 -11.33 8.65 -13.97
N GLN A 193 -10.35 7.76 -13.86
CA GLN A 193 -10.32 6.52 -14.62
C GLN A 193 -11.52 5.63 -14.27
N ILE A 194 -11.83 5.43 -12.98
CA ILE A 194 -13.01 4.69 -12.54
C ILE A 194 -14.28 5.28 -13.16
N HIS A 195 -14.43 6.61 -13.15
CA HIS A 195 -15.62 7.26 -13.72
C HIS A 195 -15.81 6.96 -15.20
N HIS A 196 -14.76 6.88 -15.97
CA HIS A 196 -14.82 6.63 -17.42
C HIS A 196 -14.89 5.13 -17.77
N ILE A 197 -14.35 4.25 -16.92
CA ILE A 197 -14.26 2.82 -17.20
C ILE A 197 -15.51 2.09 -16.70
N ASP A 198 -15.78 2.25 -15.40
CA ASP A 198 -16.88 1.58 -14.72
C ASP A 198 -17.28 2.41 -13.47
N PRO A 199 -18.12 3.45 -13.65
CA PRO A 199 -18.48 4.38 -12.61
C PRO A 199 -19.15 3.70 -11.43
N VAL A 200 -18.81 4.15 -10.21
CA VAL A 200 -19.41 3.65 -8.97
C VAL A 200 -20.79 4.28 -8.78
N ASN A 201 -21.84 3.47 -8.81
CA ASN A 201 -23.21 3.87 -8.56
C ASN A 201 -23.60 3.73 -7.09
N ALA A 202 -24.81 4.15 -6.74
CA ALA A 202 -25.34 4.03 -5.38
C ALA A 202 -25.35 2.55 -4.93
N GLY A 203 -24.73 2.28 -3.78
CA GLY A 203 -24.60 0.93 -3.21
C GLY A 203 -23.44 0.09 -3.75
N GLU A 204 -22.72 0.56 -4.78
CA GLU A 204 -21.54 -0.10 -5.31
C GLU A 204 -20.26 0.38 -4.63
N THR A 205 -19.22 -0.45 -4.71
CA THR A 205 -17.86 -0.09 -4.29
C THR A 205 -16.85 -0.52 -5.34
N ALA A 206 -15.79 0.25 -5.50
CA ALA A 206 -14.60 -0.12 -6.25
C ALA A 206 -13.38 -0.07 -5.33
N TRP A 207 -12.44 -0.97 -5.54
CA TRP A 207 -11.18 -0.93 -4.80
C TRP A 207 -10.07 -0.31 -5.63
N VAL A 208 -9.12 0.30 -4.94
CA VAL A 208 -7.95 0.94 -5.53
C VAL A 208 -6.70 0.47 -4.80
N VAL A 209 -5.66 0.13 -5.56
CA VAL A 209 -4.34 -0.21 -5.01
C VAL A 209 -3.28 0.60 -5.77
N ASN A 210 -2.36 1.23 -5.04
CA ASN A 210 -1.24 1.92 -5.67
C ASN A 210 -0.25 0.92 -6.26
N PRO A 211 0.44 1.24 -7.35
CA PRO A 211 1.37 0.32 -8.01
C PRO A 211 2.49 -0.24 -7.12
N GLU A 212 3.10 0.57 -6.26
CA GLU A 212 4.11 0.07 -5.30
C GLU A 212 3.49 -0.87 -4.25
N ASP A 213 2.24 -0.64 -3.86
CA ASP A 213 1.52 -1.51 -2.93
C ASP A 213 1.17 -2.86 -3.58
N VAL A 214 0.89 -2.87 -4.89
CA VAL A 214 0.73 -4.12 -5.66
C VAL A 214 2.01 -4.95 -5.60
N ALA A 215 3.18 -4.34 -5.84
CA ALA A 215 4.46 -5.03 -5.75
C ALA A 215 4.74 -5.53 -4.32
N SER A 216 4.42 -4.73 -3.28
CA SER A 216 4.57 -5.14 -1.88
C SER A 216 3.67 -6.33 -1.52
N ILE A 217 2.43 -6.38 -2.04
CA ILE A 217 1.53 -7.53 -1.90
C ILE A 217 2.15 -8.77 -2.58
N GLY A 218 2.63 -8.63 -3.80
CA GLY A 218 3.28 -9.74 -4.51
C GLY A 218 4.48 -10.30 -3.77
N ARG A 219 5.35 -9.43 -3.26
CA ARG A 219 6.51 -9.82 -2.46
C ARG A 219 6.12 -10.53 -1.16
N LEU A 220 5.03 -10.13 -0.51
CA LEU A 220 4.52 -10.85 0.64
C LEU A 220 4.20 -12.31 0.30
N PHE A 221 3.51 -12.55 -0.82
CA PHE A 221 3.09 -13.90 -1.22
C PHE A 221 4.24 -14.78 -1.71
N THR A 222 5.34 -14.18 -2.17
CA THR A 222 6.55 -14.92 -2.58
C THR A 222 7.52 -15.18 -1.44
N THR A 223 7.71 -14.20 -0.55
CA THR A 223 8.71 -14.29 0.53
C THR A 223 8.14 -14.62 1.90
N GLY A 224 6.85 -14.37 2.12
CA GLY A 224 6.18 -14.44 3.41
C GLY A 224 6.55 -13.29 4.36
N VAL A 225 7.18 -12.22 3.87
CA VAL A 225 7.65 -11.09 4.69
C VAL A 225 7.00 -9.79 4.24
N PHE A 226 6.52 -8.99 5.19
CA PHE A 226 6.04 -7.64 4.92
C PHE A 226 7.18 -6.76 4.42
N ASP A 227 6.99 -6.09 3.28
CA ASP A 227 7.96 -5.15 2.72
C ASP A 227 7.55 -3.69 3.01
N PRO A 228 8.30 -2.97 3.85
CA PRO A 228 8.05 -1.56 4.16
C PRO A 228 8.72 -0.60 3.18
N GLN A 229 9.48 -1.08 2.18
CA GLN A 229 10.23 -0.21 1.29
C GLN A 229 9.30 0.68 0.45
N ARG A 230 9.75 1.91 0.23
CA ARG A 230 9.10 2.90 -0.63
C ARG A 230 10.17 3.68 -1.39
N THR A 231 9.84 4.06 -2.60
CA THR A 231 10.63 5.03 -3.35
C THR A 231 9.87 6.35 -3.39
N VAL A 232 10.48 7.41 -2.90
CA VAL A 232 9.89 8.74 -2.88
C VAL A 232 10.63 9.66 -3.82
N ALA A 233 9.90 10.43 -4.62
CA ALA A 233 10.46 11.51 -5.43
C ALA A 233 10.49 12.79 -4.58
N VAL A 234 11.67 13.34 -4.40
CA VAL A 234 11.84 14.67 -3.78
C VAL A 234 12.08 15.67 -4.89
N ALA A 235 11.11 16.55 -5.13
CA ALA A 235 11.14 17.55 -6.20
C ALA A 235 10.35 18.79 -5.77
N GLY A 236 10.65 19.94 -6.37
CA GLY A 236 9.96 21.19 -6.10
C GLY A 236 10.84 22.39 -6.33
N PRO A 237 10.28 23.63 -6.29
CA PRO A 237 11.00 24.85 -6.65
C PRO A 237 12.16 25.18 -5.69
N VAL A 238 12.16 24.63 -4.47
CA VAL A 238 13.21 24.83 -3.47
C VAL A 238 14.18 23.65 -3.36
N VAL A 239 13.96 22.59 -4.15
CA VAL A 239 14.81 21.40 -4.14
C VAL A 239 15.97 21.63 -5.12
N THR A 240 17.18 21.66 -4.61
CA THR A 240 18.40 21.95 -5.40
C THR A 240 18.70 20.81 -6.39
N LYS A 241 18.49 19.55 -5.96
CA LYS A 241 18.74 18.35 -6.77
C LYS A 241 17.55 17.39 -6.69
N PRO A 242 16.56 17.51 -7.58
CA PRO A 242 15.46 16.56 -7.61
C PRO A 242 15.96 15.13 -7.80
N SER A 243 15.52 14.21 -6.94
CA SER A 243 16.00 12.82 -6.94
C SER A 243 14.96 11.86 -6.38
N TYR A 244 15.14 10.58 -6.71
CA TYR A 244 14.40 9.48 -6.08
C TYR A 244 15.22 8.89 -4.93
N TYR A 245 14.56 8.67 -3.80
CA TYR A 245 15.15 8.09 -2.60
C TYR A 245 14.44 6.80 -2.21
N LYS A 246 15.22 5.75 -1.97
CA LYS A 246 14.69 4.53 -1.33
C LYS A 246 14.61 4.74 0.17
N THR A 247 13.45 4.56 0.74
CA THR A 247 13.17 4.74 2.16
C THR A 247 12.23 3.65 2.67
N ARG A 248 11.67 3.80 3.87
CA ARG A 248 10.69 2.88 4.46
C ARG A 248 9.50 3.66 4.98
N ILE A 249 8.34 3.01 5.05
CA ILE A 249 7.14 3.55 5.68
C ILE A 249 7.50 4.07 7.08
N GLY A 250 7.04 5.27 7.40
CA GLY A 250 7.25 5.91 8.71
C GLY A 250 8.64 6.47 8.95
N ALA A 251 9.53 6.46 7.97
CA ALA A 251 10.83 7.12 8.09
C ALA A 251 10.68 8.65 8.15
N ALA A 252 11.55 9.32 8.91
CA ALA A 252 11.63 10.77 8.90
C ALA A 252 12.07 11.28 7.52
N ILE A 253 11.43 12.34 7.02
CA ILE A 253 11.76 12.96 5.72
C ILE A 253 12.94 13.91 5.83
N ALA A 254 13.15 14.56 6.99
CA ALA A 254 14.20 15.58 7.15
C ALA A 254 15.57 15.14 6.61
N PRO A 255 16.08 13.92 6.86
CA PRO A 255 17.36 13.50 6.30
C PRO A 255 17.43 13.44 4.76
N LEU A 256 16.28 13.44 4.08
CA LEU A 256 16.22 13.45 2.61
C LEU A 256 16.26 14.88 2.04
N LEU A 257 16.16 15.90 2.90
CA LEU A 257 16.10 17.32 2.53
C LEU A 257 17.39 18.07 2.86
N ASP A 258 18.32 17.44 3.60
CA ASP A 258 19.54 18.06 4.11
C ASP A 258 20.72 18.00 3.10
N ASP A 259 20.52 17.43 1.88
CA ASP A 259 21.56 17.30 0.83
C ASP A 259 21.47 18.41 -0.24
#